data_0500545f480fef8a5386bc696d474c8d
#
_entry.id   0500545f480fef8a5386bc696d474c8d
#
_cell.length_a   1.000
_cell.length_b   1.000
_cell.length_c   1.000
_cell.angle_alpha   90.00
_cell.angle_beta   90.00
_cell.angle_gamma   90.00
#
_symmetry.space_group_name_H-M   'P 1'
#
loop_
_entity.id
_entity.type
_entity.pdbx_description
1 polymer ?
#
loop_
_entity_poly.entity_id
_entity_poly.type
_entity_poly.pdbx_seq_one_letter_code
_entity_poly.pdbx_strand_id
1 'polypeptide(L)'
;MSWDNQRRSKAERLQAAAALCCGKTVATGDIVKLMEAVIHPGDKVVLEGDNQKQAAFLAASLAEVDPKVVHDLTMIIPSISRSEHLDYFEKGIASTVDFAFAGTQAQRLSEMLAEGKVKIGNFNTYLEIYARLFVDLIPNVCLVAADKADKDGNLFTGYSTEETPTLVEAAACKSGIVIAQVNEIVEDLPRVDIPGGWVDFIVPADKPYPMEPLFTRDPQFIKDADILMGMMVIKGIYAKHGVQSLNHGIGFNGAAIELLLPTYGEQLGLKGKICRNWVLNPHPTLIPAIEAGWVESICAFGGEVGMEKYTEERSDIFFTGADGTLRSNRTLAQVAGLYAIDSFLGATLQMDYYGNSSTVTAGRLSGFGGAPNMGHNPGGRRHSSPAYHSLVEGKDTLHGGQKIVIQMLKSSGKKGNNFVPELDAIAIGRDAGMEAPPIMVYGEDVSHTVTEQGIAYCYMAEDAEERKLMLASIAQGTPFGEMVTKEQIEAFRKAGKVAYPEDLGIDRAMATKDLLACKNLEEIAECSGGLYVVPEQVRKKDSAYSFHDKA
;
A
#
# COMPACT_ATOMS: atom_id res chain seq x y z
N MET A 1 25.64 19.37 4.78
CA MET A 1 26.79 19.33 3.84
C MET A 1 26.44 20.25 2.67
N SER A 2 27.39 21.05 2.10
CA SER A 2 27.08 21.89 0.91
C SER A 2 26.97 21.01 -0.34
N TRP A 3 26.23 21.49 -1.36
CA TRP A 3 26.10 20.77 -2.63
C TRP A 3 27.44 20.56 -3.35
N ASP A 4 28.41 21.45 -3.17
CA ASP A 4 29.76 21.30 -3.73
C ASP A 4 30.53 20.14 -3.09
N ASN A 5 30.34 19.93 -1.78
CA ASN A 5 30.93 18.79 -1.10
C ASN A 5 30.31 17.47 -1.56
N GLN A 6 29.00 17.45 -1.83
CA GLN A 6 28.33 16.26 -2.35
C GLN A 6 28.79 15.91 -3.77
N ARG A 7 28.91 16.92 -4.66
CA ARG A 7 29.46 16.73 -6.01
C ARG A 7 30.89 16.19 -5.99
N ARG A 8 31.73 16.69 -5.07
CA ARG A 8 33.09 16.21 -4.87
C ARG A 8 33.11 14.78 -4.37
N SER A 9 32.31 14.48 -3.36
CA SER A 9 32.15 13.11 -2.84
C SER A 9 31.70 12.14 -3.93
N LYS A 10 30.71 12.51 -4.76
CA LYS A 10 30.31 11.70 -5.92
C LYS A 10 31.48 11.43 -6.87
N ALA A 11 32.24 12.46 -7.23
CA ALA A 11 33.39 12.31 -8.14
C ALA A 11 34.47 11.37 -7.55
N GLU A 12 34.74 11.45 -6.26
CA GLU A 12 35.67 10.58 -5.54
C GLU A 12 35.19 9.12 -5.55
N ARG A 13 33.91 8.87 -5.28
CA ARG A 13 33.28 7.52 -5.34
C ARG A 13 33.34 6.93 -6.75
N LEU A 14 33.01 7.71 -7.78
CA LEU A 14 33.10 7.27 -9.18
C LEU A 14 34.54 6.94 -9.57
N GLN A 15 35.52 7.73 -9.12
CA GLN A 15 36.93 7.47 -9.34
C GLN A 15 37.40 6.17 -8.66
N ALA A 16 36.97 5.91 -7.41
CA ALA A 16 37.30 4.67 -6.69
C ALA A 16 36.73 3.42 -7.39
N ALA A 17 35.58 3.54 -8.03
CA ALA A 17 34.92 2.45 -8.76
C ALA A 17 35.40 2.28 -10.21
N ALA A 18 36.18 3.21 -10.77
CA ALA A 18 36.49 3.26 -12.21
C ALA A 18 37.13 1.98 -12.76
N ALA A 19 37.92 1.26 -11.98
CA ALA A 19 38.57 0.01 -12.39
C ALA A 19 37.61 -1.21 -12.34
N LEU A 20 36.43 -1.08 -11.77
CA LEU A 20 35.46 -2.17 -11.60
C LEU A 20 34.39 -2.20 -12.70
N CYS A 21 34.39 -1.21 -13.59
CA CYS A 21 33.34 -1.07 -14.60
C CYS A 21 33.93 -0.88 -16.02
N CYS A 22 33.16 -1.32 -17.01
CA CYS A 22 33.37 -1.01 -18.42
C CYS A 22 32.25 -0.04 -18.87
N GLY A 23 32.58 1.25 -19.02
CA GLY A 23 31.56 2.29 -19.12
C GLY A 23 30.76 2.34 -17.82
N LYS A 24 29.44 2.08 -17.86
CA LYS A 24 28.58 1.97 -16.67
C LYS A 24 28.35 0.53 -16.20
N THR A 25 28.74 -0.45 -17.02
CA THR A 25 28.46 -1.86 -16.73
C THR A 25 29.47 -2.43 -15.75
N VAL A 26 28.97 -3.05 -14.70
CA VAL A 26 29.72 -3.77 -13.67
C VAL A 26 29.46 -5.27 -13.83
N ALA A 27 30.49 -6.08 -13.76
CA ALA A 27 30.30 -7.53 -13.78
C ALA A 27 29.57 -8.00 -12.52
N THR A 28 28.67 -8.97 -12.66
CA THR A 28 27.86 -9.51 -11.56
C THR A 28 28.71 -9.90 -10.32
N GLY A 29 29.87 -10.52 -10.55
CA GLY A 29 30.79 -10.94 -9.48
C GLY A 29 31.58 -9.81 -8.79
N ASP A 30 31.56 -8.59 -9.32
CA ASP A 30 32.29 -7.45 -8.75
C ASP A 30 31.37 -6.47 -7.99
N ILE A 31 30.06 -6.76 -7.88
CA ILE A 31 29.08 -5.86 -7.25
C ILE A 31 29.41 -5.55 -5.79
N VAL A 32 29.85 -6.53 -5.01
CA VAL A 32 30.23 -6.31 -3.61
C VAL A 32 31.41 -5.35 -3.51
N LYS A 33 32.46 -5.53 -4.33
CA LYS A 33 33.60 -4.59 -4.39
C LYS A 33 33.16 -3.19 -4.83
N LEU A 34 32.22 -3.10 -5.78
CA LEU A 34 31.66 -1.81 -6.17
C LEU A 34 31.00 -1.14 -4.98
N MET A 35 30.14 -1.87 -4.26
CA MET A 35 29.44 -1.32 -3.09
C MET A 35 30.42 -0.83 -2.01
N GLU A 36 31.47 -1.60 -1.72
CA GLU A 36 32.54 -1.21 -0.79
C GLU A 36 33.33 0.03 -1.25
N ALA A 37 33.44 0.25 -2.57
CA ALA A 37 34.11 1.43 -3.11
C ALA A 37 33.24 2.69 -3.10
N VAL A 38 31.90 2.56 -3.19
CA VAL A 38 31.00 3.71 -3.38
C VAL A 38 30.05 3.98 -2.21
N ILE A 39 29.89 3.06 -1.26
CA ILE A 39 29.08 3.24 -0.06
C ILE A 39 30.02 3.53 1.12
N HIS A 40 29.76 4.61 1.85
CA HIS A 40 30.58 5.01 2.98
C HIS A 40 29.81 4.81 4.29
N PRO A 41 30.52 4.62 5.43
CA PRO A 41 29.89 4.55 6.75
C PRO A 41 28.98 5.74 7.01
N GLY A 42 27.78 5.46 7.53
CA GLY A 42 26.78 6.48 7.85
C GLY A 42 25.97 7.00 6.65
N ASP A 43 26.15 6.44 5.44
CA ASP A 43 25.37 6.83 4.27
C ASP A 43 23.86 6.52 4.46
N LYS A 44 23.03 7.34 3.83
CA LYS A 44 21.62 7.05 3.59
C LYS A 44 21.51 6.30 2.27
N VAL A 45 21.00 5.08 2.32
CA VAL A 45 20.85 4.19 1.16
C VAL A 45 19.37 3.93 0.93
N VAL A 46 18.84 4.38 -0.21
CA VAL A 46 17.50 4.00 -0.63
C VAL A 46 17.56 2.72 -1.45
N LEU A 47 16.72 1.76 -1.08
CA LEU A 47 16.59 0.45 -1.74
C LEU A 47 15.17 0.28 -2.25
N GLU A 48 15.02 0.04 -3.55
CA GLU A 48 13.73 -0.31 -4.13
C GLU A 48 13.26 -1.68 -3.62
N GLY A 49 12.16 -1.68 -2.91
CA GLY A 49 11.61 -2.86 -2.25
C GLY A 49 10.11 -2.95 -2.44
N ASP A 50 9.61 -2.74 -3.65
CA ASP A 50 8.18 -2.87 -3.94
C ASP A 50 7.78 -4.32 -4.21
N ASN A 51 6.49 -4.63 -4.16
CA ASN A 51 5.97 -5.95 -4.50
C ASN A 51 6.14 -6.29 -5.99
N GLN A 52 6.26 -5.31 -6.87
CA GLN A 52 6.39 -5.50 -8.32
C GLN A 52 7.84 -5.42 -8.83
N LYS A 53 8.74 -4.78 -8.09
CA LYS A 53 10.16 -4.73 -8.41
C LYS A 53 10.97 -4.75 -7.12
N GLN A 54 11.74 -5.80 -6.98
CA GLN A 54 12.56 -6.03 -5.81
C GLN A 54 14.03 -5.93 -6.22
N ALA A 55 14.75 -4.94 -5.70
CA ALA A 55 16.21 -4.90 -5.87
C ALA A 55 16.90 -5.98 -5.00
N ALA A 56 16.39 -7.22 -5.07
CA ALA A 56 16.77 -8.33 -4.21
C ALA A 56 18.22 -8.75 -4.39
N PHE A 57 18.75 -8.72 -5.63
CA PHE A 57 20.14 -9.00 -5.90
C PHE A 57 21.07 -7.96 -5.25
N LEU A 58 20.72 -6.67 -5.36
CA LEU A 58 21.49 -5.61 -4.71
C LEU A 58 21.38 -5.67 -3.19
N ALA A 59 20.20 -6.00 -2.65
CA ALA A 59 20.00 -6.19 -1.20
C ALA A 59 20.87 -7.33 -0.66
N ALA A 60 20.86 -8.49 -1.34
CA ALA A 60 21.69 -9.64 -0.98
C ALA A 60 23.19 -9.31 -1.09
N SER A 61 23.58 -8.57 -2.13
CA SER A 61 24.98 -8.15 -2.34
C SER A 61 25.43 -7.16 -1.25
N LEU A 62 24.56 -6.24 -0.84
CA LEU A 62 24.84 -5.32 0.26
C LEU A 62 25.07 -6.07 1.57
N ALA A 63 24.37 -7.18 1.79
CA ALA A 63 24.57 -8.02 2.96
C ALA A 63 25.91 -8.78 2.97
N GLU A 64 26.67 -8.79 1.87
CA GLU A 64 27.97 -9.46 1.75
C GLU A 64 29.18 -8.52 1.85
N VAL A 65 28.97 -7.20 1.99
CA VAL A 65 30.07 -6.24 2.20
C VAL A 65 30.74 -6.44 3.56
N ASP A 66 32.01 -6.08 3.68
CA ASP A 66 32.73 -6.12 4.96
C ASP A 66 32.16 -5.03 5.91
N PRO A 67 31.59 -5.40 7.07
CA PRO A 67 31.06 -4.42 8.02
C PRO A 67 32.13 -3.53 8.67
N LYS A 68 33.41 -3.81 8.45
CA LYS A 68 34.51 -2.90 8.83
C LYS A 68 34.70 -1.77 7.81
N VAL A 69 34.21 -1.95 6.59
CA VAL A 69 34.32 -0.99 5.49
C VAL A 69 33.00 -0.21 5.36
N VAL A 70 31.88 -0.90 5.40
CA VAL A 70 30.55 -0.31 5.25
C VAL A 70 29.72 -0.64 6.49
N HIS A 71 29.34 0.38 7.27
CA HIS A 71 28.59 0.22 8.51
C HIS A 71 27.76 1.48 8.83
N ASP A 72 26.91 1.37 9.86
CA ASP A 72 26.05 2.46 10.34
C ASP A 72 25.11 3.05 9.28
N LEU A 73 24.73 2.27 8.26
CA LEU A 73 23.84 2.77 7.22
C LEU A 73 22.45 3.06 7.75
N THR A 74 21.86 4.15 7.24
CA THR A 74 20.42 4.39 7.33
C THR A 74 19.77 3.90 6.03
N MET A 75 18.98 2.82 6.14
CA MET A 75 18.25 2.27 5.03
C MET A 75 16.90 2.95 4.87
N ILE A 76 16.55 3.30 3.64
CA ILE A 76 15.25 3.87 3.28
C ILE A 76 14.60 2.85 2.33
N ILE A 77 13.59 2.14 2.82
CA ILE A 77 12.99 1.02 2.09
C ILE A 77 11.47 1.21 2.07
N PRO A 78 10.88 1.73 0.99
CA PRO A 78 9.43 1.97 0.97
C PRO A 78 8.61 0.73 1.32
N SER A 79 9.00 -0.47 0.86
CA SER A 79 8.39 -1.74 1.27
C SER A 79 9.45 -2.78 1.63
N ILE A 80 9.43 -3.23 2.88
CA ILE A 80 10.26 -4.34 3.37
C ILE A 80 9.49 -5.65 3.12
N SER A 81 9.57 -6.19 1.91
CA SER A 81 8.77 -7.35 1.52
C SER A 81 9.54 -8.67 1.52
N ARG A 82 10.89 -8.63 1.52
CA ARG A 82 11.75 -9.81 1.42
C ARG A 82 12.73 -9.93 2.58
N SER A 83 13.18 -11.16 2.84
CA SER A 83 14.17 -11.43 3.89
C SER A 83 15.49 -10.69 3.65
N GLU A 84 15.91 -10.59 2.39
CA GLU A 84 17.15 -9.92 1.96
C GLU A 84 17.18 -8.44 2.36
N HIS A 85 16.01 -7.81 2.53
CA HIS A 85 15.89 -6.42 2.98
C HIS A 85 16.22 -6.22 4.48
N LEU A 86 16.45 -7.28 5.22
CA LEU A 86 16.77 -7.22 6.65
C LEU A 86 18.14 -7.86 7.01
N ASP A 87 18.74 -8.63 6.10
CA ASP A 87 19.94 -9.41 6.40
C ASP A 87 21.16 -8.55 6.76
N TYR A 88 21.30 -7.37 6.16
CA TYR A 88 22.39 -6.45 6.44
C TYR A 88 22.28 -5.77 7.83
N PHE A 89 21.11 -5.74 8.46
CA PHE A 89 20.98 -5.30 9.85
C PHE A 89 21.56 -6.36 10.81
N GLU A 90 21.30 -7.64 10.55
CA GLU A 90 21.84 -8.73 11.37
C GLU A 90 23.36 -8.80 11.30
N LYS A 91 23.96 -8.38 10.17
CA LYS A 91 25.40 -8.34 9.93
C LYS A 91 26.06 -7.04 10.44
N GLY A 92 25.29 -6.09 10.98
CA GLY A 92 25.81 -4.83 11.52
C GLY A 92 26.25 -3.81 10.44
N ILE A 93 25.81 -4.00 9.19
CA ILE A 93 26.08 -3.10 8.06
C ILE A 93 25.14 -1.88 8.13
N ALA A 94 23.87 -2.10 8.43
CA ALA A 94 22.89 -1.04 8.65
C ALA A 94 22.42 -1.01 10.11
N SER A 95 22.01 0.15 10.59
CA SER A 95 21.57 0.35 11.98
C SER A 95 20.17 0.94 12.10
N THR A 96 19.73 1.70 11.10
CA THR A 96 18.44 2.44 11.13
C THR A 96 17.64 2.18 9.87
N VAL A 97 16.31 2.08 9.98
CA VAL A 97 15.41 1.96 8.85
C VAL A 97 14.27 2.97 8.90
N ASP A 98 14.03 3.66 7.79
CA ASP A 98 12.81 4.38 7.45
C ASP A 98 12.02 3.56 6.43
N PHE A 99 10.73 3.29 6.68
CA PHE A 99 9.92 2.46 5.79
C PHE A 99 8.44 2.85 5.85
N ALA A 100 7.66 2.42 4.85
CA ALA A 100 6.23 2.62 4.82
C ALA A 100 5.45 1.32 5.08
N PHE A 101 5.96 0.17 4.61
CA PHE A 101 5.28 -1.11 4.75
C PHE A 101 6.29 -2.26 4.91
N ALA A 102 5.97 -3.24 5.77
CA ALA A 102 6.87 -4.37 6.04
C ALA A 102 6.28 -5.75 5.64
N GLY A 103 5.06 -5.84 5.22
CA GLY A 103 4.44 -7.04 4.66
C GLY A 103 4.68 -8.31 5.48
N THR A 104 5.21 -9.33 4.82
CA THR A 104 5.55 -10.64 5.42
C THR A 104 6.71 -10.56 6.41
N GLN A 105 7.52 -9.50 6.38
CA GLN A 105 8.67 -9.29 7.27
C GLN A 105 8.32 -8.56 8.57
N ALA A 106 7.05 -8.19 8.76
CA ALA A 106 6.60 -7.39 9.91
C ALA A 106 6.90 -8.04 11.28
N GLN A 107 6.86 -9.36 11.38
CA GLN A 107 7.21 -10.09 12.60
C GLN A 107 8.71 -10.06 12.83
N ARG A 108 9.53 -10.42 11.84
CA ARG A 108 11.01 -10.42 11.93
C ARG A 108 11.53 -9.04 12.31
N LEU A 109 10.98 -7.98 11.69
CA LEU A 109 11.34 -6.60 12.02
C LEU A 109 11.02 -6.26 13.48
N SER A 110 9.88 -6.74 14.01
CA SER A 110 9.53 -6.57 15.44
C SER A 110 10.50 -7.28 16.37
N GLU A 111 10.93 -8.49 16.04
CA GLU A 111 11.91 -9.26 16.79
C GLU A 111 13.28 -8.56 16.79
N MET A 112 13.72 -8.08 15.62
CA MET A 112 15.00 -7.34 15.47
C MET A 112 15.01 -6.02 16.26
N LEU A 113 13.87 -5.30 16.29
CA LEU A 113 13.74 -4.10 17.13
C LEU A 113 13.88 -4.44 18.61
N ALA A 114 13.20 -5.49 19.07
CA ALA A 114 13.29 -5.95 20.46
C ALA A 114 14.70 -6.41 20.87
N GLU A 115 15.44 -6.97 19.92
CA GLU A 115 16.84 -7.40 20.11
C GLU A 115 17.86 -6.26 19.98
N GLY A 116 17.42 -5.05 19.63
CA GLY A 116 18.30 -3.89 19.41
C GLY A 116 19.16 -3.96 18.15
N LYS A 117 18.84 -4.85 17.20
CA LYS A 117 19.55 -5.01 15.93
C LYS A 117 19.18 -3.94 14.90
N VAL A 118 18.01 -3.33 15.05
CA VAL A 118 17.52 -2.27 14.17
C VAL A 118 16.89 -1.16 15.01
N LYS A 119 17.08 0.07 14.58
CA LYS A 119 16.35 1.25 15.05
C LYS A 119 15.35 1.66 13.97
N ILE A 120 14.14 2.00 14.38
CA ILE A 120 13.16 2.59 13.48
C ILE A 120 13.38 4.10 13.44
N GLY A 121 13.67 4.64 12.28
CA GLY A 121 13.69 6.08 12.05
C GLY A 121 12.28 6.62 12.12
N ASN A 122 11.45 6.24 11.14
CA ASN A 122 10.01 6.53 11.16
C ASN A 122 9.20 5.44 10.47
N PHE A 123 7.95 5.29 10.89
CA PHE A 123 6.89 4.71 10.09
C PHE A 123 6.37 5.82 9.17
N ASN A 124 6.59 5.69 7.90
CA ASN A 124 6.17 6.67 6.90
C ASN A 124 4.91 6.20 6.17
N THR A 125 4.24 7.12 5.49
CA THR A 125 3.36 6.77 4.37
C THR A 125 4.17 6.73 3.08
N TYR A 126 3.63 6.16 2.00
CA TYR A 126 4.35 6.19 0.71
C TYR A 126 4.62 7.63 0.24
N LEU A 127 3.63 8.53 0.26
CA LEU A 127 3.87 9.91 -0.15
C LEU A 127 4.87 10.63 0.76
N GLU A 128 4.79 10.39 2.04
CA GLU A 128 5.68 11.02 3.00
C GLU A 128 7.13 10.58 2.79
N ILE A 129 7.39 9.28 2.66
CA ILE A 129 8.75 8.78 2.43
C ILE A 129 9.31 9.32 1.10
N TYR A 130 8.50 9.37 0.03
CA TYR A 130 8.92 9.94 -1.24
C TYR A 130 9.21 11.43 -1.14
N ALA A 131 8.38 12.20 -0.43
CA ALA A 131 8.62 13.63 -0.19
C ALA A 131 9.90 13.85 0.62
N ARG A 132 10.13 13.03 1.66
CA ARG A 132 11.32 13.12 2.52
C ARG A 132 12.63 12.83 1.80
N LEU A 133 12.61 12.03 0.71
CA LEU A 133 13.78 11.85 -0.16
C LEU A 133 14.31 13.16 -0.76
N PHE A 134 13.46 14.18 -0.88
CA PHE A 134 13.83 15.50 -1.40
C PHE A 134 14.06 16.55 -0.29
N VAL A 135 13.77 16.21 0.97
CA VAL A 135 13.82 17.13 2.11
C VAL A 135 14.92 16.76 3.10
N ASP A 136 14.78 15.62 3.79
CA ASP A 136 15.66 15.22 4.91
C ASP A 136 16.26 13.82 4.79
N LEU A 137 15.64 12.93 4.02
CA LEU A 137 16.14 11.58 3.70
C LEU A 137 16.86 11.52 2.35
N ILE A 138 17.52 12.59 1.93
CA ILE A 138 18.21 12.67 0.64
C ILE A 138 19.24 11.52 0.54
N PRO A 139 19.11 10.60 -0.45
CA PRO A 139 19.98 9.42 -0.51
C PRO A 139 21.40 9.76 -0.95
N ASN A 140 22.39 9.16 -0.31
CA ASN A 140 23.76 9.13 -0.81
C ASN A 140 23.92 8.07 -1.90
N VAL A 141 23.19 6.96 -1.77
CA VAL A 141 23.19 5.84 -2.72
C VAL A 141 21.75 5.37 -2.95
N CYS A 142 21.44 5.08 -4.20
CA CYS A 142 20.16 4.54 -4.66
C CYS A 142 20.37 3.18 -5.31
N LEU A 143 19.68 2.16 -4.83
CA LEU A 143 19.71 0.79 -5.31
C LEU A 143 18.34 0.46 -5.91
N VAL A 144 18.26 0.29 -7.23
CA VAL A 144 16.99 0.06 -7.95
C VAL A 144 17.05 -1.15 -8.87
N ALA A 145 15.88 -1.62 -9.30
CA ALA A 145 15.72 -2.70 -10.25
C ALA A 145 15.04 -2.20 -11.54
N ALA A 146 15.50 -2.71 -12.68
CA ALA A 146 14.87 -2.51 -13.98
C ALA A 146 14.86 -3.80 -14.79
N ASP A 147 13.99 -3.88 -15.79
CA ASP A 147 13.93 -5.05 -16.67
C ASP A 147 15.13 -5.06 -17.62
N LYS A 148 15.38 -3.93 -18.28
CA LYS A 148 16.47 -3.80 -19.25
C LYS A 148 17.23 -2.50 -19.09
N ALA A 149 18.50 -2.54 -19.48
CA ALA A 149 19.32 -1.34 -19.70
C ALA A 149 20.00 -1.40 -21.07
N ASP A 150 20.31 -0.25 -21.65
CA ASP A 150 21.28 -0.15 -22.73
C ASP A 150 22.69 0.15 -22.18
N LYS A 151 23.69 0.15 -23.08
CA LYS A 151 25.08 0.44 -22.72
C LYS A 151 25.30 1.84 -22.14
N ASP A 152 24.41 2.78 -22.43
CA ASP A 152 24.50 4.17 -21.97
C ASP A 152 23.84 4.35 -20.61
N GLY A 153 23.24 3.28 -20.06
CA GLY A 153 22.59 3.24 -18.74
C GLY A 153 21.16 3.75 -18.74
N ASN A 154 20.55 3.94 -19.92
CA ASN A 154 19.10 4.17 -19.96
C ASN A 154 18.38 2.90 -19.48
N LEU A 155 17.29 3.06 -18.71
CA LEU A 155 16.56 1.93 -18.15
C LEU A 155 15.15 1.84 -18.72
N PHE A 156 14.75 0.61 -18.99
CA PHE A 156 13.38 0.19 -19.19
C PHE A 156 12.90 -0.56 -17.94
N THR A 157 11.87 -0.04 -17.27
CA THR A 157 11.41 -0.55 -15.97
C THR A 157 10.54 -1.79 -16.06
N GLY A 158 10.22 -2.27 -17.26
CA GLY A 158 9.40 -3.48 -17.45
C GLY A 158 7.90 -3.22 -17.40
N TYR A 159 7.17 -4.17 -16.82
CA TYR A 159 5.70 -4.19 -16.78
C TYR A 159 5.12 -2.94 -16.13
N SER A 160 5.73 -2.45 -15.04
CA SER A 160 5.30 -1.21 -14.40
C SER A 160 6.46 -0.35 -13.93
N THR A 161 6.24 0.95 -13.89
CA THR A 161 7.26 1.93 -13.52
C THR A 161 7.47 2.01 -12.01
N GLU A 162 6.41 1.83 -11.23
CA GLU A 162 6.41 1.87 -9.76
C GLU A 162 7.03 3.16 -9.19
N GLU A 163 7.91 3.02 -8.22
CA GLU A 163 8.57 4.12 -7.52
C GLU A 163 9.95 4.48 -8.08
N THR A 164 10.48 3.68 -9.04
CA THR A 164 11.85 3.84 -9.57
C THR A 164 12.20 5.28 -9.95
N PRO A 165 11.35 6.03 -10.69
CA PRO A 165 11.69 7.41 -11.08
C PRO A 165 11.92 8.33 -9.87
N THR A 166 11.09 8.21 -8.84
CA THR A 166 11.18 9.05 -7.63
C THR A 166 12.48 8.78 -6.86
N LEU A 167 12.84 7.50 -6.68
CA LEU A 167 14.05 7.11 -5.97
C LEU A 167 15.30 7.57 -6.71
N VAL A 168 15.35 7.33 -8.03
CA VAL A 168 16.48 7.72 -8.88
C VAL A 168 16.64 9.23 -8.95
N GLU A 169 15.55 9.97 -9.17
CA GLU A 169 15.59 11.43 -9.26
C GLU A 169 16.08 12.07 -7.95
N ALA A 170 15.60 11.58 -6.81
CA ALA A 170 16.02 12.08 -5.50
C ALA A 170 17.53 11.92 -5.26
N ALA A 171 18.12 10.78 -5.69
CA ALA A 171 19.56 10.57 -5.59
C ALA A 171 20.33 11.35 -6.65
N ALA A 172 19.99 11.20 -7.92
CA ALA A 172 20.74 11.76 -9.05
C ALA A 172 20.80 13.29 -9.01
N CYS A 173 19.66 13.96 -8.72
CA CYS A 173 19.59 15.44 -8.65
C CYS A 173 20.36 16.03 -7.46
N LYS A 174 20.74 15.22 -6.48
CA LYS A 174 21.48 15.62 -5.28
C LYS A 174 22.90 15.01 -5.21
N SER A 175 23.42 14.58 -6.35
CA SER A 175 24.77 14.01 -6.45
C SER A 175 24.96 12.73 -5.62
N GLY A 176 23.91 11.95 -5.45
CA GLY A 176 23.98 10.55 -4.98
C GLY A 176 24.45 9.62 -6.09
N ILE A 177 24.87 8.42 -5.70
CA ILE A 177 25.23 7.33 -6.60
C ILE A 177 23.98 6.51 -6.90
N VAL A 178 23.76 6.17 -8.18
CA VAL A 178 22.65 5.32 -8.61
C VAL A 178 23.19 4.02 -9.20
N ILE A 179 22.82 2.89 -8.61
CA ILE A 179 23.16 1.54 -9.04
C ILE A 179 21.87 0.82 -9.42
N ALA A 180 21.77 0.36 -10.65
CA ALA A 180 20.62 -0.38 -11.14
C ALA A 180 20.99 -1.85 -11.41
N GLN A 181 20.29 -2.79 -10.73
CA GLN A 181 20.27 -4.17 -11.22
C GLN A 181 19.33 -4.28 -12.40
N VAL A 182 19.70 -5.07 -13.40
CA VAL A 182 18.88 -5.30 -14.59
C VAL A 182 18.80 -6.79 -14.89
N ASN A 183 17.67 -7.22 -15.47
CA ASN A 183 17.54 -8.60 -15.93
C ASN A 183 18.37 -8.84 -17.19
N GLU A 184 18.49 -7.82 -18.07
CA GLU A 184 19.18 -7.92 -19.34
C GLU A 184 19.80 -6.57 -19.76
N ILE A 185 20.96 -6.62 -20.44
CA ILE A 185 21.54 -5.47 -21.14
C ILE A 185 21.34 -5.69 -22.64
N VAL A 186 20.72 -4.71 -23.33
CA VAL A 186 20.33 -4.78 -24.73
C VAL A 186 20.92 -3.62 -25.54
N GLU A 187 20.89 -3.72 -26.88
CA GLU A 187 21.30 -2.62 -27.74
C GLU A 187 20.24 -1.52 -27.80
N ASP A 188 18.96 -1.91 -27.97
CA ASP A 188 17.83 -1.01 -28.10
C ASP A 188 16.75 -1.34 -27.03
N LEU A 189 16.29 -0.32 -26.33
CA LEU A 189 15.22 -0.43 -25.36
C LEU A 189 13.84 -0.26 -26.01
N PRO A 190 12.80 -0.94 -25.54
CA PRO A 190 11.42 -0.67 -25.97
C PRO A 190 11.03 0.79 -25.78
N ARG A 191 11.51 1.40 -24.69
CA ARG A 191 11.39 2.81 -24.34
C ARG A 191 12.39 3.15 -23.24
N VAL A 192 12.62 4.43 -23.01
CA VAL A 192 13.42 4.91 -21.87
C VAL A 192 12.50 5.42 -20.78
N ASP A 193 12.49 4.76 -19.62
CA ASP A 193 11.76 5.21 -18.43
C ASP A 193 12.66 6.05 -17.51
N ILE A 194 13.95 5.68 -17.40
CA ILE A 194 14.95 6.41 -16.63
C ILE A 194 16.11 6.77 -17.57
N PRO A 195 16.43 8.07 -17.72
CA PRO A 195 17.53 8.48 -18.59
C PRO A 195 18.88 8.04 -18.02
N GLY A 196 19.76 7.56 -18.89
CA GLY A 196 21.09 7.07 -18.51
C GLY A 196 21.95 8.11 -17.77
N GLY A 197 21.77 9.39 -18.04
CA GLY A 197 22.46 10.46 -17.32
C GLY A 197 22.19 10.50 -15.80
N TRP A 198 21.17 9.80 -15.33
CA TRP A 198 20.82 9.69 -13.91
C TRP A 198 21.37 8.39 -13.27
N VAL A 199 21.86 7.45 -14.05
CA VAL A 199 22.34 6.15 -13.60
C VAL A 199 23.86 6.13 -13.68
N ASP A 200 24.54 5.78 -12.60
CA ASP A 200 26.00 5.71 -12.56
C ASP A 200 26.51 4.30 -12.92
N PHE A 201 25.84 3.25 -12.42
CA PHE A 201 26.24 1.87 -12.66
C PHE A 201 25.03 0.98 -12.98
N ILE A 202 25.23 0.05 -13.90
CA ILE A 202 24.29 -1.03 -14.22
C ILE A 202 24.98 -2.37 -13.98
N VAL A 203 24.25 -3.32 -13.39
CA VAL A 203 24.76 -4.67 -13.15
C VAL A 203 23.72 -5.69 -13.59
N PRO A 204 24.06 -6.63 -14.50
CA PRO A 204 23.17 -7.74 -14.79
C PRO A 204 23.06 -8.63 -13.55
N ALA A 205 21.84 -8.81 -13.05
CA ALA A 205 21.58 -9.67 -11.92
C ALA A 205 21.72 -11.15 -12.32
N ASP A 206 22.07 -12.01 -11.37
CA ASP A 206 22.17 -13.46 -11.60
C ASP A 206 20.81 -14.11 -11.90
N LYS A 207 19.72 -13.47 -11.48
CA LYS A 207 18.33 -13.86 -11.71
C LYS A 207 17.49 -12.61 -11.92
N PRO A 208 16.38 -12.72 -12.68
CA PRO A 208 15.39 -11.66 -12.78
C PRO A 208 14.90 -11.22 -11.40
N TYR A 209 14.61 -9.94 -11.25
CA TYR A 209 14.03 -9.45 -10.00
C TYR A 209 12.71 -10.18 -9.70
N PRO A 210 12.47 -10.55 -8.43
CA PRO A 210 11.25 -11.23 -8.05
C PRO A 210 10.06 -10.26 -8.01
N MET A 211 8.87 -10.80 -8.29
CA MET A 211 7.59 -10.13 -8.10
C MET A 211 6.73 -10.92 -7.12
N GLU A 212 5.88 -10.23 -6.36
CA GLU A 212 5.05 -10.83 -5.31
C GLU A 212 3.56 -10.55 -5.52
N PRO A 213 2.67 -11.57 -5.42
CA PRO A 213 1.23 -11.41 -5.58
C PRO A 213 0.61 -10.81 -4.30
N LEU A 214 0.82 -9.52 -4.06
CA LEU A 214 0.37 -8.85 -2.83
C LEU A 214 -1.14 -8.58 -2.81
N PHE A 215 -1.75 -8.31 -3.96
CA PHE A 215 -3.15 -7.89 -4.08
C PHE A 215 -4.10 -9.03 -4.41
N THR A 216 -3.59 -10.21 -4.74
CA THR A 216 -4.39 -11.39 -5.02
C THR A 216 -5.05 -11.91 -3.74
N ARG A 217 -6.36 -12.05 -3.76
CA ARG A 217 -7.18 -12.66 -2.69
C ARG A 217 -8.05 -13.75 -3.28
N ASP A 218 -7.92 -14.96 -2.73
CA ASP A 218 -8.74 -16.07 -3.17
C ASP A 218 -10.14 -15.98 -2.56
N PRO A 219 -11.20 -15.83 -3.38
CA PRO A 219 -12.57 -15.70 -2.90
C PRO A 219 -13.04 -16.85 -2.00
N GLN A 220 -12.46 -18.06 -2.13
CA GLN A 220 -12.82 -19.20 -1.29
C GLN A 220 -12.65 -18.92 0.22
N PHE A 221 -11.80 -17.94 0.60
CA PHE A 221 -11.54 -17.58 1.99
C PHE A 221 -12.36 -16.38 2.49
N ILE A 222 -13.13 -15.72 1.63
CA ILE A 222 -14.10 -14.68 2.04
C ILE A 222 -15.15 -15.33 2.95
N LYS A 223 -15.46 -14.70 4.08
CA LYS A 223 -16.43 -15.18 5.06
C LYS A 223 -17.76 -14.42 4.92
N ASP A 224 -18.84 -15.01 5.38
CA ASP A 224 -20.18 -14.39 5.34
C ASP A 224 -20.20 -13.02 6.03
N ALA A 225 -19.41 -12.82 7.09
CA ALA A 225 -19.25 -11.51 7.73
C ALA A 225 -18.63 -10.46 6.80
N ASP A 226 -17.66 -10.85 5.95
CA ASP A 226 -17.04 -9.94 4.99
C ASP A 226 -18.04 -9.58 3.89
N ILE A 227 -18.89 -10.53 3.47
CA ILE A 227 -19.98 -10.32 2.50
C ILE A 227 -21.03 -9.38 3.09
N LEU A 228 -21.46 -9.61 4.33
CA LEU A 228 -22.43 -8.74 5.02
C LEU A 228 -21.92 -7.29 5.13
N MET A 229 -20.68 -7.12 5.56
CA MET A 229 -20.04 -5.79 5.60
C MET A 229 -19.97 -5.16 4.20
N GLY A 230 -19.65 -5.94 3.16
CA GLY A 230 -19.65 -5.48 1.78
C GLY A 230 -21.02 -5.01 1.29
N MET A 231 -22.09 -5.76 1.59
CA MET A 231 -23.47 -5.36 1.28
C MET A 231 -23.84 -4.03 1.95
N MET A 232 -23.45 -3.86 3.22
CA MET A 232 -23.67 -2.63 3.96
C MET A 232 -22.90 -1.45 3.35
N VAL A 233 -21.65 -1.62 2.97
CA VAL A 233 -20.84 -0.59 2.30
C VAL A 233 -21.47 -0.17 0.99
N ILE A 234 -21.84 -1.11 0.13
CA ILE A 234 -22.46 -0.82 -1.18
C ILE A 234 -23.75 -0.02 -0.99
N LYS A 235 -24.64 -0.48 -0.14
CA LYS A 235 -25.97 0.14 0.04
C LYS A 235 -25.96 1.35 0.96
N GLY A 236 -25.30 1.22 2.12
CA GLY A 236 -25.33 2.22 3.19
C GLY A 236 -24.31 3.34 3.04
N ILE A 237 -23.30 3.18 2.16
CA ILE A 237 -22.27 4.20 1.95
C ILE A 237 -22.16 4.57 0.46
N TYR A 238 -21.76 3.65 -0.42
CA TYR A 238 -21.50 4.00 -1.82
C TYR A 238 -22.75 4.51 -2.55
N ALA A 239 -23.87 3.81 -2.43
CA ALA A 239 -25.14 4.24 -3.02
C ALA A 239 -25.69 5.51 -2.35
N LYS A 240 -25.60 5.58 -1.01
CA LYS A 240 -26.09 6.73 -0.23
C LYS A 240 -25.39 8.03 -0.61
N HIS A 241 -24.09 7.99 -0.83
CA HIS A 241 -23.27 9.17 -1.14
C HIS A 241 -22.97 9.36 -2.62
N GLY A 242 -23.30 8.40 -3.50
CA GLY A 242 -23.04 8.48 -4.93
C GLY A 242 -21.54 8.42 -5.25
N VAL A 243 -20.79 7.50 -4.60
CA VAL A 243 -19.34 7.35 -4.76
C VAL A 243 -18.98 6.96 -6.19
N GLN A 244 -18.24 7.80 -6.91
CA GLN A 244 -17.83 7.56 -8.29
C GLN A 244 -16.39 7.03 -8.39
N SER A 245 -15.49 7.60 -7.58
CA SER A 245 -14.06 7.31 -7.60
C SER A 245 -13.57 6.83 -6.24
N LEU A 246 -12.75 5.76 -6.24
CA LEU A 246 -12.40 5.12 -4.97
C LEU A 246 -11.10 4.32 -5.04
N ASN A 247 -10.62 3.99 -3.83
CA ASN A 247 -9.57 3.01 -3.58
C ASN A 247 -10.05 1.98 -2.57
N HIS A 248 -9.69 0.72 -2.79
CA HIS A 248 -9.76 -0.32 -1.77
C HIS A 248 -8.35 -0.67 -1.28
N GLY A 249 -8.18 -0.71 0.03
CA GLY A 249 -7.03 -1.30 0.66
C GLY A 249 -6.98 -2.82 0.48
N ILE A 250 -5.83 -3.41 0.78
CA ILE A 250 -5.58 -4.84 0.70
C ILE A 250 -6.43 -5.57 1.75
N GLY A 251 -7.25 -6.55 1.35
CA GLY A 251 -7.98 -7.39 2.28
C GLY A 251 -9.19 -8.10 1.69
N PHE A 252 -9.71 -9.08 2.43
CA PHE A 252 -10.91 -9.82 2.01
C PHE A 252 -12.17 -8.95 2.03
N ASN A 253 -12.22 -7.90 2.84
CA ASN A 253 -13.34 -6.96 2.89
C ASN A 253 -13.49 -6.21 1.55
N GLY A 254 -12.38 -5.65 1.01
CA GLY A 254 -12.38 -5.01 -0.31
C GLY A 254 -12.71 -5.99 -1.41
N ALA A 255 -12.08 -7.17 -1.40
CA ALA A 255 -12.34 -8.23 -2.36
C ALA A 255 -13.82 -8.68 -2.38
N ALA A 256 -14.46 -8.78 -1.21
CA ALA A 256 -15.89 -9.11 -1.13
C ALA A 256 -16.75 -8.03 -1.82
N ILE A 257 -16.47 -6.73 -1.57
CA ILE A 257 -17.20 -5.63 -2.20
C ILE A 257 -17.03 -5.68 -3.72
N GLU A 258 -15.82 -5.85 -4.22
CA GLU A 258 -15.50 -5.94 -5.65
C GLU A 258 -16.31 -7.05 -6.33
N LEU A 259 -16.38 -8.23 -5.71
CA LEU A 259 -17.13 -9.38 -6.22
C LEU A 259 -18.66 -9.25 -6.04
N LEU A 260 -19.13 -8.35 -5.18
CA LEU A 260 -20.56 -8.07 -4.98
C LEU A 260 -21.09 -7.02 -5.96
N LEU A 261 -20.24 -6.21 -6.59
CA LEU A 261 -20.69 -5.18 -7.55
C LEU A 261 -21.52 -5.80 -8.69
N PRO A 262 -21.04 -6.83 -9.42
CA PRO A 262 -21.78 -7.38 -10.57
C PRO A 262 -22.94 -8.31 -10.18
N THR A 263 -23.21 -8.51 -8.92
CA THR A 263 -24.31 -9.34 -8.39
C THR A 263 -25.25 -8.52 -7.53
N TYR A 264 -24.94 -8.31 -6.27
CA TYR A 264 -25.75 -7.53 -5.34
C TYR A 264 -25.92 -6.07 -5.79
N GLY A 265 -24.87 -5.45 -6.32
CA GLY A 265 -24.94 -4.10 -6.89
C GLY A 265 -25.90 -4.01 -8.10
N GLU A 266 -25.89 -5.02 -8.99
CA GLU A 266 -26.84 -5.10 -10.11
C GLU A 266 -28.29 -5.26 -9.62
N GLN A 267 -28.53 -6.11 -8.61
CA GLN A 267 -29.85 -6.27 -8.01
C GLN A 267 -30.40 -4.95 -7.45
N LEU A 268 -29.53 -4.05 -6.98
CA LEU A 268 -29.87 -2.71 -6.51
C LEU A 268 -29.98 -1.66 -7.64
N GLY A 269 -29.69 -2.01 -8.89
CA GLY A 269 -29.71 -1.10 -10.04
C GLY A 269 -28.66 0.01 -9.95
N LEU A 270 -27.46 -0.28 -9.41
CA LEU A 270 -26.42 0.70 -9.12
C LEU A 270 -25.35 0.82 -10.21
N LYS A 271 -25.32 -0.04 -11.21
CA LYS A 271 -24.36 0.02 -12.32
C LYS A 271 -24.42 1.36 -13.04
N GLY A 272 -23.26 1.94 -13.34
CA GLY A 272 -23.12 3.26 -13.93
C GLY A 272 -23.42 4.43 -12.99
N LYS A 273 -23.80 4.17 -11.74
CA LYS A 273 -24.11 5.19 -10.73
C LYS A 273 -23.02 5.33 -9.67
N ILE A 274 -22.29 4.25 -9.38
CA ILE A 274 -21.22 4.19 -8.36
C ILE A 274 -20.02 3.41 -8.89
N CYS A 275 -18.85 3.54 -8.24
CA CYS A 275 -17.67 2.71 -8.40
C CYS A 275 -17.13 2.64 -9.85
N ARG A 276 -17.11 3.77 -10.55
CA ARG A 276 -16.72 3.84 -11.97
C ARG A 276 -15.21 3.98 -12.16
N ASN A 277 -14.53 4.75 -11.30
CA ASN A 277 -13.13 5.11 -11.47
C ASN A 277 -12.31 4.68 -10.26
N TRP A 278 -11.19 4.02 -10.48
CA TRP A 278 -10.42 3.43 -9.41
C TRP A 278 -8.97 3.92 -9.41
N VAL A 279 -8.41 4.03 -8.21
CA VAL A 279 -6.99 4.31 -8.00
C VAL A 279 -6.45 3.23 -7.07
N LEU A 280 -5.91 2.15 -7.62
CA LEU A 280 -5.41 0.99 -6.86
C LEU A 280 -4.51 0.11 -7.74
N ASN A 281 -3.80 -0.86 -7.14
CA ASN A 281 -3.16 -1.91 -7.92
C ASN A 281 -4.22 -2.77 -8.63
N PRO A 282 -3.89 -3.44 -9.74
CA PRO A 282 -4.82 -4.31 -10.45
C PRO A 282 -5.26 -5.48 -9.58
N HIS A 283 -6.37 -5.37 -8.85
CA HIS A 283 -6.91 -6.45 -8.05
C HIS A 283 -7.57 -7.52 -8.94
N PRO A 284 -7.17 -8.80 -8.89
CA PRO A 284 -7.84 -9.85 -9.65
C PRO A 284 -9.34 -9.97 -9.32
N THR A 285 -9.73 -9.70 -8.08
CA THR A 285 -11.14 -9.74 -7.63
C THR A 285 -12.02 -8.66 -8.26
N LEU A 286 -11.42 -7.64 -8.89
CA LEU A 286 -12.16 -6.62 -9.64
C LEU A 286 -12.47 -7.03 -11.09
N ILE A 287 -11.83 -8.08 -11.62
CA ILE A 287 -12.05 -8.56 -12.99
C ILE A 287 -13.53 -8.80 -13.29
N PRO A 288 -14.34 -9.50 -12.47
CA PRO A 288 -15.76 -9.69 -12.77
C PRO A 288 -16.54 -8.37 -12.89
N ALA A 289 -16.20 -7.36 -12.12
CA ALA A 289 -16.84 -6.04 -12.23
C ALA A 289 -16.38 -5.28 -13.50
N ILE A 290 -15.12 -5.42 -13.90
CA ILE A 290 -14.59 -4.87 -15.14
C ILE A 290 -15.31 -5.51 -16.35
N GLU A 291 -15.36 -6.84 -16.42
CA GLU A 291 -16.00 -7.58 -17.51
C GLU A 291 -17.51 -7.33 -17.57
N ALA A 292 -18.13 -7.10 -16.42
CA ALA A 292 -19.54 -6.71 -16.35
C ALA A 292 -19.78 -5.22 -16.70
N GLY A 293 -18.74 -4.43 -16.99
CA GLY A 293 -18.84 -3.02 -17.39
C GLY A 293 -19.20 -2.05 -16.26
N TRP A 294 -18.74 -2.34 -15.04
CA TRP A 294 -18.86 -1.43 -13.88
C TRP A 294 -17.75 -0.38 -13.85
N VAL A 295 -16.56 -0.75 -14.34
CA VAL A 295 -15.34 0.05 -14.21
C VAL A 295 -15.06 0.75 -15.53
N GLU A 296 -14.79 2.05 -15.46
CA GLU A 296 -14.48 2.89 -16.63
C GLU A 296 -12.98 3.21 -16.71
N SER A 297 -12.29 3.32 -15.56
CA SER A 297 -10.87 3.59 -15.57
C SER A 297 -10.18 3.11 -14.29
N ILE A 298 -8.92 2.71 -14.43
CA ILE A 298 -8.02 2.37 -13.32
C ILE A 298 -6.69 3.08 -13.49
N CYS A 299 -6.36 3.98 -12.53
CA CYS A 299 -5.03 4.52 -12.36
C CYS A 299 -4.28 3.62 -11.36
N ALA A 300 -3.32 2.84 -11.85
CA ALA A 300 -2.65 1.83 -11.03
C ALA A 300 -1.48 2.40 -10.23
N PHE A 301 -1.29 1.93 -8.99
CA PHE A 301 -0.08 2.20 -8.21
C PHE A 301 1.13 1.44 -8.75
N GLY A 302 0.90 0.30 -9.36
CA GLY A 302 1.83 -0.64 -9.91
C GLY A 302 1.09 -1.83 -10.49
N GLY A 303 1.82 -2.89 -10.86
CA GLY A 303 1.24 -4.12 -11.37
C GLY A 303 0.76 -5.08 -10.28
N GLU A 304 0.34 -6.26 -10.71
CA GLU A 304 0.08 -7.44 -9.88
C GLU A 304 0.45 -8.69 -10.67
N VAL A 305 1.06 -9.65 -9.99
CA VAL A 305 1.51 -10.91 -10.63
C VAL A 305 0.31 -11.65 -11.22
N GLY A 306 0.46 -12.05 -12.49
CA GLY A 306 -0.58 -12.76 -13.23
C GLY A 306 -1.58 -11.84 -13.94
N MET A 307 -1.51 -10.52 -13.71
CA MET A 307 -2.37 -9.52 -14.35
C MET A 307 -1.73 -8.89 -15.59
N GLU A 308 -0.50 -9.22 -15.93
CA GLU A 308 0.30 -8.55 -16.98
C GLU A 308 -0.46 -8.52 -18.30
N LYS A 309 -0.87 -9.70 -18.78
CA LYS A 309 -1.59 -9.83 -20.04
C LYS A 309 -3.01 -9.23 -19.98
N TYR A 310 -3.67 -9.35 -18.83
CA TYR A 310 -5.01 -8.78 -18.65
C TYR A 310 -4.97 -7.24 -18.74
N THR A 311 -4.01 -6.60 -18.09
CA THR A 311 -3.87 -5.14 -18.13
C THR A 311 -3.45 -4.63 -19.50
N GLU A 312 -2.60 -5.37 -20.23
CA GLU A 312 -2.23 -5.07 -21.61
C GLU A 312 -3.44 -5.06 -22.55
N GLU A 313 -4.26 -6.11 -22.51
CA GLU A 313 -5.44 -6.27 -23.37
C GLU A 313 -6.60 -5.33 -22.97
N ARG A 314 -6.61 -4.84 -21.72
CA ARG A 314 -7.63 -3.92 -21.20
C ARG A 314 -7.11 -2.48 -21.09
N SER A 315 -6.40 -2.02 -22.13
CA SER A 315 -5.94 -0.63 -22.26
C SER A 315 -7.10 0.39 -22.35
N ASP A 316 -8.33 -0.07 -22.57
CA ASP A 316 -9.57 0.70 -22.45
C ASP A 316 -9.89 1.09 -20.99
N ILE A 317 -9.39 0.33 -20.02
CA ILE A 317 -9.62 0.50 -18.57
C ILE A 317 -8.35 0.99 -17.86
N PHE A 318 -7.20 0.37 -18.16
CA PHE A 318 -5.92 0.68 -17.50
C PHE A 318 -5.13 1.73 -18.30
N PHE A 319 -4.46 2.65 -17.60
CA PHE A 319 -3.48 3.52 -18.22
C PHE A 319 -2.26 2.72 -18.66
N THR A 320 -2.15 2.42 -19.95
CA THR A 320 -1.01 1.72 -20.55
C THR A 320 -0.24 2.61 -21.51
N GLY A 321 1.01 2.26 -21.83
CA GLY A 321 1.77 2.83 -22.91
C GLY A 321 1.35 2.25 -24.26
N ALA A 322 1.88 2.82 -25.34
CA ALA A 322 1.67 2.28 -26.71
C ALA A 322 2.26 0.87 -26.89
N ASP A 323 3.14 0.46 -25.98
CA ASP A 323 3.75 -0.86 -25.90
C ASP A 323 2.93 -1.86 -25.06
N GLY A 324 1.73 -1.46 -24.58
CA GLY A 324 0.83 -2.28 -23.77
C GLY A 324 1.21 -2.38 -22.29
N THR A 325 2.39 -1.93 -21.87
CA THR A 325 2.79 -1.99 -20.46
C THR A 325 2.12 -0.92 -19.61
N LEU A 326 1.91 -1.20 -18.31
CA LEU A 326 1.34 -0.22 -17.39
C LEU A 326 2.22 1.03 -17.28
N ARG A 327 1.57 2.19 -17.36
CA ARG A 327 2.17 3.49 -17.07
C ARG A 327 1.97 3.89 -15.61
N SER A 328 2.03 2.91 -14.73
CA SER A 328 1.95 3.15 -13.30
C SER A 328 3.11 4.03 -12.84
N ASN A 329 2.78 4.98 -11.98
CA ASN A 329 3.74 5.76 -11.22
C ASN A 329 3.17 5.86 -9.81
N ARG A 330 3.77 5.15 -8.88
CA ARG A 330 3.26 5.04 -7.51
C ARG A 330 3.08 6.39 -6.83
N THR A 331 4.03 7.30 -6.98
CA THR A 331 3.93 8.63 -6.39
C THR A 331 2.72 9.40 -6.92
N LEU A 332 2.55 9.40 -8.26
CA LEU A 332 1.43 10.09 -8.89
C LEU A 332 0.08 9.45 -8.53
N ALA A 333 0.00 8.12 -8.53
CA ALA A 333 -1.20 7.40 -8.13
C ALA A 333 -1.55 7.62 -6.65
N GLN A 334 -0.57 7.69 -5.75
CA GLN A 334 -0.77 8.05 -4.34
C GLN A 334 -1.31 9.48 -4.19
N VAL A 335 -0.80 10.44 -4.98
CA VAL A 335 -1.31 11.82 -5.01
C VAL A 335 -2.75 11.85 -5.51
N ALA A 336 -3.07 11.10 -6.57
CA ALA A 336 -4.44 10.96 -7.06
C ALA A 336 -5.36 10.37 -5.98
N GLY A 337 -4.91 9.35 -5.26
CA GLY A 337 -5.64 8.75 -4.14
C GLY A 337 -5.86 9.73 -2.98
N LEU A 338 -4.90 10.60 -2.70
CA LEU A 338 -5.05 11.62 -1.65
C LEU A 338 -6.08 12.71 -2.02
N TYR A 339 -6.01 13.23 -3.24
CA TYR A 339 -6.74 14.46 -3.59
C TYR A 339 -7.94 14.24 -4.52
N ALA A 340 -7.94 13.22 -5.38
CA ALA A 340 -8.89 13.13 -6.48
C ALA A 340 -10.04 12.13 -6.28
N ILE A 341 -9.88 11.12 -5.41
CA ILE A 341 -10.94 10.13 -5.19
C ILE A 341 -11.98 10.59 -4.15
N ASP A 342 -13.20 10.08 -4.30
CA ASP A 342 -14.31 10.29 -3.38
C ASP A 342 -14.15 9.48 -2.10
N SER A 343 -13.67 8.24 -2.22
CA SER A 343 -13.68 7.29 -1.12
C SER A 343 -12.40 6.46 -1.04
N PHE A 344 -11.94 6.27 0.19
CA PHE A 344 -10.97 5.25 0.57
C PHE A 344 -11.63 4.25 1.50
N LEU A 345 -11.42 2.97 1.25
CA LEU A 345 -11.81 1.88 2.13
C LEU A 345 -10.58 1.12 2.59
N GLY A 346 -10.32 1.14 3.88
CA GLY A 346 -9.23 0.42 4.52
C GLY A 346 -9.71 -0.58 5.56
N ALA A 347 -8.96 -1.68 5.71
CA ALA A 347 -9.06 -2.58 6.85
C ALA A 347 -7.99 -2.21 7.88
N THR A 348 -8.32 -2.32 9.16
CA THR A 348 -7.39 -2.10 10.27
C THR A 348 -7.34 -3.30 11.20
N LEU A 349 -6.27 -3.40 11.99
CA LEU A 349 -6.12 -4.47 12.99
C LEU A 349 -6.65 -4.04 14.36
N GLN A 350 -6.47 -2.77 14.70
CA GLN A 350 -6.99 -2.18 15.94
C GLN A 350 -7.58 -0.80 15.66
N MET A 351 -8.60 -0.45 16.43
CA MET A 351 -9.18 0.89 16.53
C MET A 351 -9.35 1.25 18.00
N ASP A 352 -8.95 2.45 18.39
CA ASP A 352 -9.24 2.93 19.74
C ASP A 352 -10.68 3.44 19.85
N TYR A 353 -11.10 3.75 21.06
CA TYR A 353 -12.48 4.19 21.36
C TYR A 353 -12.84 5.53 20.70
N TYR A 354 -11.87 6.28 20.19
CA TYR A 354 -12.08 7.57 19.50
C TYR A 354 -11.96 7.46 17.97
N GLY A 355 -11.72 6.25 17.46
CA GLY A 355 -11.67 5.96 16.02
C GLY A 355 -10.29 6.05 15.39
N ASN A 356 -9.22 6.32 16.16
CA ASN A 356 -7.87 6.19 15.64
C ASN A 356 -7.57 4.72 15.34
N SER A 357 -6.87 4.43 14.25
CA SER A 357 -6.62 3.05 13.83
C SER A 357 -5.15 2.82 13.49
N SER A 358 -4.70 1.58 13.65
CA SER A 358 -3.35 1.18 13.28
C SER A 358 -3.27 -0.30 12.87
N THR A 359 -2.33 -0.59 11.98
CA THR A 359 -1.84 -1.93 11.64
C THR A 359 -0.52 -2.27 12.31
N VAL A 360 0.02 -1.36 13.13
CA VAL A 360 1.18 -1.59 13.99
C VAL A 360 0.69 -2.08 15.34
N THR A 361 0.96 -3.35 15.63
CA THR A 361 0.53 -4.02 16.87
C THR A 361 1.70 -4.78 17.49
N ALA A 362 1.55 -5.22 18.74
CA ALA A 362 2.57 -6.01 19.43
C ALA A 362 2.98 -7.26 18.61
N GLY A 363 4.29 -7.42 18.41
CA GLY A 363 4.87 -8.51 17.61
C GLY A 363 4.66 -8.39 16.09
N ARG A 364 4.12 -7.24 15.58
CA ARG A 364 3.90 -7.05 14.15
C ARG A 364 4.05 -5.59 13.74
N LEU A 365 5.16 -5.24 13.10
CA LEU A 365 5.42 -3.89 12.59
C LEU A 365 5.07 -3.82 11.11
N SER A 366 3.77 -3.87 10.78
CA SER A 366 3.33 -3.91 9.38
C SER A 366 3.54 -2.59 8.63
N GLY A 367 3.67 -1.46 9.35
CA GLY A 367 3.69 -0.14 8.73
C GLY A 367 2.33 0.27 8.17
N PHE A 368 2.31 1.33 7.39
CA PHE A 368 1.07 1.99 6.92
C PHE A 368 0.79 1.78 5.43
N GLY A 369 1.84 1.66 4.62
CA GLY A 369 1.70 1.69 3.17
C GLY A 369 1.10 3.01 2.69
N GLY A 370 0.12 2.93 1.80
CA GLY A 370 -0.62 4.09 1.27
C GLY A 370 -1.87 4.46 2.06
N ALA A 371 -2.25 3.68 3.08
CA ALA A 371 -3.52 3.87 3.77
C ALA A 371 -3.71 5.29 4.36
N PRO A 372 -2.71 5.92 5.02
CA PRO A 372 -2.89 7.29 5.50
C PRO A 372 -3.06 8.31 4.37
N ASN A 373 -2.43 8.10 3.22
CA ASN A 373 -2.55 9.02 2.10
C ASN A 373 -3.96 9.00 1.49
N MET A 374 -4.56 7.83 1.35
CA MET A 374 -5.95 7.71 0.92
C MET A 374 -6.93 8.00 2.06
N GLY A 375 -6.60 7.63 3.29
CA GLY A 375 -7.43 7.78 4.50
C GLY A 375 -7.33 9.14 5.17
N HIS A 376 -6.56 10.07 4.66
CA HIS A 376 -6.53 11.45 5.12
C HIS A 376 -7.55 12.31 4.36
N ASN A 377 -8.15 13.26 5.05
CA ASN A 377 -9.09 14.23 4.48
C ASN A 377 -8.44 15.62 4.38
N PRO A 378 -7.64 15.90 3.34
CA PRO A 378 -6.90 17.16 3.24
C PRO A 378 -7.85 18.34 3.10
N GLY A 379 -7.67 19.34 3.93
CA GLY A 379 -8.40 20.60 3.85
C GLY A 379 -8.21 21.30 2.50
N GLY A 380 -9.25 21.95 2.03
CA GLY A 380 -9.16 22.80 0.85
C GLY A 380 -9.14 22.08 -0.50
N ARG A 381 -9.65 20.87 -0.62
CA ARG A 381 -9.92 20.25 -1.92
C ARG A 381 -10.77 21.19 -2.77
N ARG A 382 -10.42 21.30 -4.07
CA ARG A 382 -11.06 22.26 -4.99
C ARG A 382 -12.01 21.59 -5.99
N HIS A 383 -11.85 20.29 -6.27
CA HIS A 383 -12.80 19.55 -7.11
C HIS A 383 -13.97 19.02 -6.26
N SER A 384 -15.12 18.94 -6.84
CA SER A 384 -16.34 18.47 -6.19
C SER A 384 -16.92 17.26 -6.93
N SER A 385 -17.61 16.41 -6.20
CA SER A 385 -18.29 15.23 -6.72
C SER A 385 -19.61 15.04 -5.97
N PRO A 386 -20.52 14.15 -6.44
CA PRO A 386 -21.74 13.82 -5.70
C PRO A 386 -21.46 13.40 -4.25
N ALA A 387 -20.42 12.58 -4.03
CA ALA A 387 -20.02 12.15 -2.69
C ALA A 387 -19.53 13.32 -1.81
N TYR A 388 -18.76 14.26 -2.37
CA TYR A 388 -18.35 15.47 -1.69
C TYR A 388 -19.56 16.28 -1.22
N HIS A 389 -20.50 16.56 -2.11
CA HIS A 389 -21.69 17.36 -1.80
C HIS A 389 -22.58 16.66 -0.77
N SER A 390 -22.74 15.35 -0.87
CA SER A 390 -23.51 14.54 0.08
C SER A 390 -23.01 14.67 1.53
N LEU A 391 -21.69 14.79 1.74
CA LEU A 391 -21.11 14.92 3.08
C LEU A 391 -21.10 16.37 3.61
N VAL A 392 -21.15 17.36 2.75
CA VAL A 392 -21.04 18.78 3.16
C VAL A 392 -22.34 19.56 3.02
N GLU A 393 -23.43 18.91 2.61
CA GLU A 393 -24.73 19.55 2.47
C GLU A 393 -25.15 20.23 3.79
N GLY A 394 -25.52 21.51 3.73
CA GLY A 394 -25.89 22.32 4.89
C GLY A 394 -24.71 22.79 5.77
N LYS A 395 -23.46 22.48 5.41
CA LYS A 395 -22.25 22.93 6.10
C LYS A 395 -21.56 24.05 5.31
N ASP A 396 -20.69 24.79 5.98
CA ASP A 396 -19.81 25.78 5.31
C ASP A 396 -18.77 25.05 4.47
N THR A 397 -18.96 25.07 3.15
CA THR A 397 -18.10 24.40 2.18
C THR A 397 -16.83 25.20 1.85
N LEU A 398 -16.68 26.44 2.35
CA LEU A 398 -15.49 27.27 2.12
C LEU A 398 -14.23 26.71 2.80
N HIS A 399 -14.40 25.86 3.82
CA HIS A 399 -13.30 25.30 4.62
C HIS A 399 -12.80 23.95 4.14
N GLY A 400 -13.14 23.52 2.94
CA GLY A 400 -12.53 22.35 2.31
C GLY A 400 -13.49 21.23 1.98
N GLY A 401 -13.00 20.31 1.15
CA GLY A 401 -13.72 19.12 0.74
C GLY A 401 -13.73 18.05 1.82
N GLN A 402 -14.78 17.25 1.81
CA GLN A 402 -14.82 16.03 2.59
C GLN A 402 -14.57 14.82 1.70
N LYS A 403 -13.77 13.87 2.19
CA LYS A 403 -13.56 12.57 1.55
C LYS A 403 -14.23 11.50 2.42
N ILE A 404 -14.76 10.49 1.78
CA ILE A 404 -15.31 9.33 2.47
C ILE A 404 -14.16 8.40 2.86
N VAL A 405 -13.84 8.34 4.13
CA VAL A 405 -12.83 7.47 4.70
C VAL A 405 -13.52 6.38 5.50
N ILE A 406 -13.47 5.16 4.99
CA ILE A 406 -14.11 4.00 5.57
C ILE A 406 -13.05 3.12 6.24
N GLN A 407 -13.21 2.83 7.53
CA GLN A 407 -12.43 1.82 8.24
C GLN A 407 -13.31 0.60 8.51
N MET A 408 -12.83 -0.58 8.07
CA MET A 408 -13.51 -1.86 8.29
C MET A 408 -12.70 -2.71 9.26
N LEU A 409 -13.38 -3.24 10.26
CA LEU A 409 -12.81 -4.22 11.19
C LEU A 409 -13.94 -5.07 11.79
N LYS A 410 -13.64 -6.30 12.17
CA LYS A 410 -14.54 -7.09 13.01
C LYS A 410 -14.46 -6.58 14.44
N SER A 411 -15.57 -6.61 15.18
CA SER A 411 -15.59 -6.13 16.57
C SER A 411 -14.63 -6.93 17.46
N SER A 412 -14.43 -8.23 17.14
CA SER A 412 -13.50 -9.12 17.82
C SER A 412 -12.86 -10.13 16.85
N GLY A 413 -11.71 -10.67 17.24
CA GLY A 413 -10.96 -11.68 16.51
C GLY A 413 -10.38 -12.77 17.41
N LYS A 414 -9.54 -13.64 16.87
CA LYS A 414 -8.88 -14.73 17.63
C LYS A 414 -8.02 -14.22 18.81
N LYS A 415 -7.50 -13.00 18.72
CA LYS A 415 -6.64 -12.38 19.75
C LYS A 415 -7.43 -11.54 20.77
N GLY A 416 -8.75 -11.46 20.66
CA GLY A 416 -9.59 -10.66 21.53
C GLY A 416 -10.33 -9.54 20.79
N ASN A 417 -10.60 -8.43 21.49
CA ASN A 417 -11.32 -7.30 20.96
C ASN A 417 -10.41 -6.45 20.05
N ASN A 418 -10.94 -6.05 18.90
CA ASN A 418 -10.22 -5.18 17.97
C ASN A 418 -10.45 -3.68 18.28
N PHE A 419 -11.51 -3.36 19.06
CA PHE A 419 -11.64 -2.06 19.70
C PHE A 419 -10.93 -2.07 21.05
N VAL A 420 -10.00 -1.13 21.24
CA VAL A 420 -9.13 -1.06 22.42
C VAL A 420 -9.18 0.33 23.06
N PRO A 421 -8.95 0.48 24.39
CA PRO A 421 -8.87 1.79 25.01
C PRO A 421 -7.73 2.65 24.47
N GLU A 422 -6.59 2.04 24.14
CA GLU A 422 -5.39 2.65 23.57
C GLU A 422 -4.75 1.67 22.58
N LEU A 423 -4.30 2.18 21.44
CA LEU A 423 -3.63 1.37 20.40
C LEU A 423 -2.27 0.86 20.90
N ASP A 424 -1.94 -0.40 20.61
CA ASP A 424 -0.58 -0.95 20.84
C ASP A 424 0.50 -0.06 20.21
N ALA A 425 0.20 0.58 19.09
CA ALA A 425 1.05 1.51 18.38
C ALA A 425 1.61 2.65 19.27
N ILE A 426 0.84 3.10 20.27
CA ILE A 426 1.28 4.15 21.21
C ILE A 426 2.47 3.65 22.06
N ALA A 427 2.35 2.46 22.63
CA ALA A 427 3.43 1.85 23.42
C ALA A 427 4.64 1.55 22.54
N ILE A 428 4.42 0.97 21.36
CA ILE A 428 5.48 0.65 20.39
C ILE A 428 6.26 1.91 19.98
N GLY A 429 5.55 3.00 19.64
CA GLY A 429 6.20 4.28 19.29
C GLY A 429 7.04 4.84 20.42
N ARG A 430 6.51 4.84 21.66
CA ARG A 430 7.25 5.27 22.85
C ARG A 430 8.49 4.42 23.11
N ASP A 431 8.36 3.10 23.08
CA ASP A 431 9.43 2.15 23.39
C ASP A 431 10.52 2.17 22.31
N ALA A 432 10.14 2.46 21.04
CA ALA A 432 11.06 2.68 19.93
C ALA A 432 11.70 4.09 19.93
N GLY A 433 11.33 4.97 20.85
CA GLY A 433 11.84 6.35 20.93
C GLY A 433 11.37 7.26 19.78
N MET A 434 10.20 6.97 19.19
CA MET A 434 9.63 7.77 18.11
C MET A 434 9.03 9.06 18.67
N GLU A 435 9.18 10.16 17.94
CA GLU A 435 8.58 11.47 18.29
C GLU A 435 7.06 11.47 18.17
N ALA A 436 6.51 10.70 17.22
CA ALA A 436 5.08 10.54 17.02
C ALA A 436 4.68 9.07 17.06
N PRO A 437 3.54 8.72 17.69
CA PRO A 437 3.06 7.34 17.69
C PRO A 437 2.65 6.91 16.27
N PRO A 438 2.85 5.65 15.87
CA PRO A 438 2.51 5.16 14.54
C PRO A 438 0.99 4.90 14.41
N ILE A 439 0.20 5.97 14.41
CA ILE A 439 -1.23 5.96 14.12
C ILE A 439 -1.41 6.00 12.61
N MET A 440 -2.12 5.01 12.04
CA MET A 440 -2.31 4.89 10.60
C MET A 440 -3.34 5.88 10.06
N VAL A 441 -4.53 5.92 10.64
CA VAL A 441 -5.60 6.85 10.29
C VAL A 441 -6.16 7.44 11.57
N TYR A 442 -6.19 8.76 11.65
CA TYR A 442 -6.74 9.48 12.80
C TYR A 442 -8.27 9.44 12.78
N GLY A 443 -8.89 9.32 13.96
CA GLY A 443 -10.33 9.21 14.10
C GLY A 443 -11.12 10.40 13.53
N GLU A 444 -10.51 11.59 13.51
CA GLU A 444 -11.11 12.79 12.91
C GLU A 444 -11.20 12.73 11.38
N ASP A 445 -10.33 11.95 10.73
CA ASP A 445 -10.40 11.70 9.28
C ASP A 445 -11.42 10.62 8.92
N VAL A 446 -11.76 9.71 9.85
CA VAL A 446 -12.67 8.60 9.61
C VAL A 446 -14.11 9.10 9.51
N SER A 447 -14.69 9.00 8.31
CA SER A 447 -16.10 9.37 8.10
C SER A 447 -17.06 8.22 8.43
N HIS A 448 -16.64 6.97 8.23
CA HIS A 448 -17.47 5.77 8.44
C HIS A 448 -16.64 4.64 9.05
N THR A 449 -17.19 3.97 10.03
CA THR A 449 -16.65 2.70 10.54
C THR A 449 -17.67 1.60 10.32
N VAL A 450 -17.22 0.44 9.82
CA VAL A 450 -18.09 -0.70 9.49
C VAL A 450 -17.60 -1.94 10.23
N THR A 451 -18.51 -2.59 10.92
CA THR A 451 -18.30 -3.91 11.54
C THR A 451 -19.35 -4.90 11.05
N GLU A 452 -19.28 -6.14 11.47
CA GLU A 452 -20.31 -7.15 11.21
C GLU A 452 -21.66 -6.81 11.89
N GLN A 453 -21.68 -5.81 12.80
CA GLN A 453 -22.89 -5.37 13.48
C GLN A 453 -23.61 -4.26 12.70
N GLY A 454 -22.87 -3.32 12.12
CA GLY A 454 -23.45 -2.17 11.46
C GLY A 454 -22.43 -1.14 10.99
N ILE A 455 -22.95 0.04 10.62
CA ILE A 455 -22.22 1.24 10.21
C ILE A 455 -22.37 2.32 11.27
N ALA A 456 -21.28 2.91 11.72
CA ALA A 456 -21.27 4.20 12.41
C ALA A 456 -20.90 5.31 11.39
N TYR A 457 -21.79 6.27 11.22
CA TYR A 457 -21.59 7.45 10.36
C TYR A 457 -20.85 8.53 11.14
N CYS A 458 -19.56 8.31 11.39
CA CYS A 458 -18.71 9.12 12.28
C CYS A 458 -18.71 10.61 11.93
N TYR A 459 -18.89 10.97 10.65
CA TYR A 459 -18.99 12.36 10.19
C TYR A 459 -20.21 13.11 10.73
N MET A 460 -21.20 12.39 11.28
CA MET A 460 -22.39 12.97 11.91
C MET A 460 -22.24 13.21 13.41
N ALA A 461 -21.13 12.76 14.02
CA ALA A 461 -20.88 12.98 15.44
C ALA A 461 -20.68 14.47 15.74
N GLU A 462 -21.29 14.95 16.81
CA GLU A 462 -21.18 16.35 17.25
C GLU A 462 -19.85 16.62 17.96
N ASP A 463 -19.34 15.60 18.65
CA ASP A 463 -18.05 15.62 19.34
C ASP A 463 -17.41 14.21 19.41
N ALA A 464 -16.25 14.14 20.05
CA ALA A 464 -15.50 12.90 20.19
C ALA A 464 -16.19 11.87 21.11
N GLU A 465 -16.93 12.32 22.13
CA GLU A 465 -17.66 11.41 23.03
C GLU A 465 -18.89 10.81 22.35
N GLU A 466 -19.60 11.58 21.54
CA GLU A 466 -20.69 11.03 20.73
C GLU A 466 -20.15 10.03 19.69
N ARG A 467 -19.02 10.36 19.01
CA ARG A 467 -18.34 9.42 18.10
C ARG A 467 -18.01 8.10 18.79
N LYS A 468 -17.45 8.15 19.98
CA LYS A 468 -17.15 6.99 20.81
C LYS A 468 -18.39 6.11 21.09
N LEU A 469 -19.51 6.72 21.46
CA LEU A 469 -20.75 5.99 21.70
C LEU A 469 -21.36 5.41 20.40
N MET A 470 -21.23 6.10 19.28
CA MET A 470 -21.61 5.57 17.96
C MET A 470 -20.76 4.36 17.57
N LEU A 471 -19.44 4.41 17.80
CA LEU A 471 -18.54 3.27 17.58
C LEU A 471 -18.87 2.11 18.51
N ALA A 472 -19.13 2.37 19.78
CA ALA A 472 -19.57 1.36 20.74
C ALA A 472 -20.89 0.68 20.30
N SER A 473 -21.80 1.42 19.64
CA SER A 473 -23.06 0.87 19.13
C SER A 473 -22.88 -0.24 18.10
N ILE A 474 -21.78 -0.24 17.35
CA ILE A 474 -21.46 -1.26 16.35
C ILE A 474 -20.41 -2.28 16.84
N ALA A 475 -20.10 -2.28 18.14
CA ALA A 475 -19.14 -3.20 18.78
C ALA A 475 -19.83 -4.09 19.83
N GLN A 476 -21.12 -4.40 19.66
CA GLN A 476 -21.90 -5.18 20.62
C GLN A 476 -21.28 -6.56 20.87
N GLY A 477 -21.39 -7.05 22.11
CA GLY A 477 -20.75 -8.29 22.55
C GLY A 477 -19.27 -8.13 22.94
N THR A 478 -18.78 -6.90 23.01
CA THR A 478 -17.44 -6.55 23.51
C THR A 478 -17.56 -5.61 24.72
N PRO A 479 -16.52 -5.51 25.58
CA PRO A 479 -16.51 -4.53 26.68
C PRO A 479 -16.72 -3.08 26.21
N PHE A 480 -16.28 -2.75 25.00
CA PHE A 480 -16.54 -1.44 24.39
C PHE A 480 -18.03 -1.25 24.08
N GLY A 481 -18.67 -2.27 23.51
CA GLY A 481 -20.11 -2.22 23.23
C GLY A 481 -21.00 -2.12 24.47
N GLU A 482 -20.53 -2.56 25.64
CA GLU A 482 -21.22 -2.44 26.90
C GLU A 482 -21.26 -1.00 27.45
N MET A 483 -20.45 -0.08 26.88
CA MET A 483 -20.43 1.33 27.30
C MET A 483 -21.64 2.14 26.79
N VAL A 484 -22.42 1.60 25.86
CA VAL A 484 -23.59 2.25 25.28
C VAL A 484 -24.86 1.50 25.65
N THR A 485 -25.94 2.21 26.06
CA THR A 485 -27.21 1.58 26.42
C THR A 485 -28.05 1.27 25.17
N LYS A 486 -29.01 0.36 25.31
CA LYS A 486 -29.94 0.02 24.22
C LYS A 486 -30.76 1.24 23.77
N GLU A 487 -31.15 2.10 24.69
CA GLU A 487 -31.89 3.34 24.42
C GLU A 487 -31.03 4.31 23.59
N GLN A 488 -29.74 4.43 23.89
CA GLN A 488 -28.80 5.25 23.13
C GLN A 488 -28.60 4.69 21.72
N ILE A 489 -28.40 3.36 21.58
CA ILE A 489 -28.30 2.71 20.27
C ILE A 489 -29.55 3.01 19.43
N GLU A 490 -30.75 2.84 20.00
CA GLU A 490 -31.99 3.08 19.28
C GLU A 490 -32.15 4.56 18.89
N ALA A 491 -31.71 5.48 19.74
CA ALA A 491 -31.68 6.91 19.43
C ALA A 491 -30.73 7.22 18.26
N PHE A 492 -29.52 6.64 18.23
CA PHE A 492 -28.60 6.81 17.13
C PHE A 492 -29.11 6.21 15.81
N ARG A 493 -29.74 5.03 15.87
CA ARG A 493 -30.38 4.40 14.70
C ARG A 493 -31.50 5.27 14.16
N LYS A 494 -32.37 5.76 15.02
CA LYS A 494 -33.48 6.67 14.64
C LYS A 494 -32.97 7.99 14.05
N ALA A 495 -31.84 8.50 14.55
CA ALA A 495 -31.22 9.71 14.04
C ALA A 495 -30.41 9.47 12.73
N GLY A 496 -30.28 8.21 12.31
CA GLY A 496 -29.46 7.83 11.14
C GLY A 496 -27.95 7.99 11.36
N LYS A 497 -27.49 8.13 12.63
CA LYS A 497 -26.08 8.21 13.00
C LYS A 497 -25.42 6.83 13.07
N VAL A 498 -26.22 5.78 13.25
CA VAL A 498 -25.85 4.36 13.20
C VAL A 498 -26.87 3.62 12.35
N ALA A 499 -26.43 2.64 11.57
CA ALA A 499 -27.34 1.76 10.85
C ALA A 499 -26.90 0.30 11.00
N TYR A 500 -27.85 -0.56 11.33
CA TYR A 500 -27.69 -2.00 11.26
C TYR A 500 -28.13 -2.53 9.89
N PRO A 501 -27.80 -3.76 9.51
CA PRO A 501 -28.25 -4.32 8.25
C PRO A 501 -29.76 -4.21 8.02
N GLU A 502 -30.54 -4.43 9.07
CA GLU A 502 -32.01 -4.38 9.04
C GLU A 502 -32.52 -2.96 8.71
N ASP A 503 -31.85 -1.91 9.19
CA ASP A 503 -32.21 -0.50 8.89
C ASP A 503 -31.97 -0.16 7.42
N LEU A 504 -31.04 -0.87 6.80
CA LEU A 504 -30.73 -0.79 5.39
C LEU A 504 -31.59 -1.74 4.54
N GLY A 505 -32.50 -2.52 5.17
CA GLY A 505 -33.27 -3.56 4.51
C GLY A 505 -32.38 -4.68 3.94
N ILE A 506 -31.33 -5.03 4.67
CA ILE A 506 -30.44 -6.16 4.35
C ILE A 506 -30.79 -7.32 5.27
N ASP A 507 -31.16 -8.45 4.69
CA ASP A 507 -31.30 -9.70 5.40
C ASP A 507 -29.91 -10.35 5.58
N ARG A 508 -29.49 -10.54 6.82
CA ARG A 508 -28.19 -11.15 7.16
C ARG A 508 -28.04 -12.57 6.58
N ALA A 509 -29.13 -13.32 6.45
CA ALA A 509 -29.12 -14.66 5.89
C ALA A 509 -28.76 -14.70 4.40
N MET A 510 -28.91 -13.56 3.71
CA MET A 510 -28.50 -13.45 2.30
C MET A 510 -26.98 -13.29 2.12
N ALA A 511 -26.24 -12.96 3.18
CA ALA A 511 -24.80 -12.72 3.11
C ALA A 511 -24.03 -14.04 3.04
N THR A 512 -24.12 -14.72 1.90
CA THR A 512 -23.47 -16.00 1.62
C THR A 512 -22.58 -15.90 0.39
N LYS A 513 -21.67 -16.85 0.23
CA LYS A 513 -20.77 -16.93 -0.94
C LYS A 513 -21.51 -17.02 -2.28
N ASP A 514 -22.79 -17.35 -2.28
CA ASP A 514 -23.59 -17.39 -3.52
C ASP A 514 -23.79 -16.02 -4.15
N LEU A 515 -23.62 -14.95 -3.36
CA LEU A 515 -23.64 -13.58 -3.88
C LEU A 515 -22.33 -13.15 -4.55
N LEU A 516 -21.23 -13.85 -4.35
CA LEU A 516 -19.96 -13.50 -4.99
C LEU A 516 -20.00 -13.88 -6.47
N ALA A 517 -19.54 -12.98 -7.34
CA ALA A 517 -19.49 -13.19 -8.78
C ALA A 517 -18.55 -14.33 -9.18
N CYS A 518 -17.45 -14.52 -8.43
CA CYS A 518 -16.54 -15.65 -8.53
C CYS A 518 -16.24 -16.17 -7.12
N LYS A 519 -16.10 -17.50 -6.96
CA LYS A 519 -15.96 -18.17 -5.66
C LYS A 519 -14.52 -18.62 -5.37
N ASN A 520 -13.65 -18.59 -6.37
CA ASN A 520 -12.23 -18.97 -6.29
C ASN A 520 -11.45 -18.25 -7.40
N LEU A 521 -10.11 -18.38 -7.39
CA LEU A 521 -9.23 -17.75 -8.37
C LEU A 521 -9.36 -18.34 -9.77
N GLU A 522 -9.69 -19.62 -9.90
CA GLU A 522 -9.90 -20.29 -11.17
C GLU A 522 -11.11 -19.69 -11.90
N GLU A 523 -12.21 -19.44 -11.21
CA GLU A 523 -13.38 -18.76 -11.78
C GLU A 523 -13.06 -17.32 -12.21
N ILE A 524 -12.19 -16.60 -11.47
CA ILE A 524 -11.70 -15.28 -11.88
C ILE A 524 -10.87 -15.37 -13.17
N ALA A 525 -9.98 -16.38 -13.27
CA ALA A 525 -9.20 -16.61 -14.47
C ALA A 525 -10.09 -16.92 -15.69
N GLU A 526 -11.12 -17.75 -15.51
CA GLU A 526 -12.13 -18.03 -16.55
C GLU A 526 -12.89 -16.76 -16.96
N CYS A 527 -13.32 -15.95 -15.97
CA CYS A 527 -14.02 -14.69 -16.19
C CYS A 527 -13.18 -13.70 -17.02
N SER A 528 -11.85 -13.71 -16.83
CA SER A 528 -10.91 -12.88 -17.61
C SER A 528 -10.71 -13.36 -19.05
N GLY A 529 -11.37 -14.46 -19.47
CA GLY A 529 -11.07 -15.13 -20.74
C GLY A 529 -9.70 -15.80 -20.77
N GLY A 530 -9.11 -16.12 -19.62
CA GLY A 530 -7.77 -16.72 -19.47
C GLY A 530 -6.62 -15.74 -19.58
N LEU A 531 -6.90 -14.44 -19.55
CA LEU A 531 -5.86 -13.39 -19.56
C LEU A 531 -5.21 -13.21 -18.19
N TYR A 532 -5.95 -13.39 -17.10
CA TYR A 532 -5.40 -13.49 -15.76
C TYR A 532 -4.87 -14.90 -15.50
N VAL A 533 -3.65 -14.98 -15.00
CA VAL A 533 -3.00 -16.25 -14.64
C VAL A 533 -2.82 -16.33 -13.14
N VAL A 534 -3.45 -17.33 -12.51
CA VAL A 534 -3.32 -17.52 -11.05
C VAL A 534 -1.87 -17.79 -10.67
N PRO A 535 -1.24 -16.95 -9.82
CA PRO A 535 0.16 -17.10 -9.43
C PRO A 535 0.41 -18.39 -8.66
N GLU A 536 1.51 -19.10 -8.99
CA GLU A 536 1.89 -20.33 -8.27
C GLU A 536 2.10 -20.11 -6.77
N GLN A 537 2.61 -18.92 -6.39
CA GLN A 537 2.87 -18.55 -5.01
C GLN A 537 1.59 -18.59 -4.15
N VAL A 538 0.44 -18.28 -4.74
CA VAL A 538 -0.86 -18.28 -4.04
C VAL A 538 -1.43 -19.70 -3.93
N ARG A 539 -1.12 -20.57 -4.89
CA ARG A 539 -1.60 -21.97 -4.91
C ARG A 539 -0.95 -22.84 -3.84
N LYS A 540 0.26 -22.52 -3.39
CA LYS A 540 1.00 -23.29 -2.38
C LYS A 540 0.46 -22.97 -0.99
N LYS A 541 -0.18 -23.93 -0.33
CA LYS A 541 -0.79 -23.78 1.02
C LYS A 541 0.19 -23.29 2.11
N ASP A 542 1.49 -23.53 1.94
CA ASP A 542 2.56 -23.14 2.86
C ASP A 542 3.30 -21.86 2.42
N SER A 543 2.80 -21.14 1.43
CA SER A 543 3.44 -19.91 0.99
C SER A 543 3.28 -18.81 2.05
N ALA A 544 4.27 -17.91 2.16
CA ALA A 544 4.17 -16.71 3.01
C ALA A 544 2.97 -15.82 2.64
N TYR A 545 2.41 -16.02 1.46
CA TYR A 545 1.23 -15.37 0.89
C TYR A 545 -0.08 -16.11 1.20
N SER A 546 -0.02 -17.32 1.76
CA SER A 546 -1.22 -17.95 2.32
C SER A 546 -1.60 -17.19 3.59
N PHE A 547 -2.36 -16.12 3.44
CA PHE A 547 -2.94 -15.34 4.55
C PHE A 547 -3.96 -16.14 5.37
N HIS A 548 -3.96 -17.48 5.23
CA HIS A 548 -5.03 -18.36 5.65
C HIS A 548 -5.09 -18.63 7.14
N ASP A 549 -3.99 -18.45 7.88
CA ASP A 549 -3.94 -18.84 9.29
C ASP A 549 -3.41 -17.75 10.26
N LYS A 550 -3.11 -16.55 9.79
CA LYS A 550 -2.48 -15.51 10.63
C LYS A 550 -3.33 -14.26 10.89
N ALA A 551 -4.59 -14.25 10.48
CA ALA A 551 -5.55 -13.18 10.81
C ALA A 551 -6.52 -13.60 11.92
#